data_27c0ae9e55986e1907a1f9985841b3f3
#
_entry.id   27c0ae9e55986e1907a1f9985841b3f3
#
_cell.length_a   1.000
_cell.length_b   1.000
_cell.length_c   1.000
_cell.angle_alpha   90.00
_cell.angle_beta   90.00
_cell.angle_gamma   90.00
#
_symmetry.space_group_name_H-M   'P 1'
#
loop_
_entity.id
_entity.type
_entity.pdbx_description
1 polymer ?
#
loop_
_entity_poly.entity_id
_entity_poly.type
_entity_poly.pdbx_seq_one_letter_code
_entity_poly.pdbx_strand_id
1 'polypeptide(L)'
;MENIDAPDVLPVILGGDIGAYSLARAFHEAYGIVPLVLSQADCHMCGDSSILVNRVVPHLERPAVLLSTLANTAECFGNRPLLLLGCGDWYVRLIVENRAVLEKSFIIPYIGEDLLNRLTEKDRFYELCAEVGVPAPRTVVFDASADGDDPATVTLPFPFPVVAKPASSAAYHYADFPGKQKVFFLRDAAELRATLAAVQSSRYEGKFLIQEMIPGDDTSMRILTTYSDQNGKVRFASFGQTLLEDMRPMGVGNPLAIVSRTDETIVAEAARFLEAVSYTGFANFDIKVDPRDGSHRFLEINTRLGRSNYYVTAAGDNVARWLMDDLVLGRPLPEGLTIARGESLYTVAPKAILLDYIRDDALRREVRGLYALGRDADPLDYPAEKSLRRRLYPLVFAFRQWKTCRAAMADKRAREKAAEDLEGAGAIVDRRTKGTVSGKDDECVACVSPELPLADRLAARAKAAS
;
A
#
# COMPACT_ATOMS: atom_id res chain seq x y z
N MET A 1 -10.50 -9.69 33.36
CA MET A 1 -10.53 -8.58 32.35
C MET A 1 -11.34 -7.49 33.04
N GLU A 2 -10.64 -6.46 33.53
CA GLU A 2 -11.31 -5.28 34.07
C GLU A 2 -12.17 -4.67 32.97
N ASN A 3 -13.42 -4.38 33.29
CA ASN A 3 -14.32 -3.61 32.44
C ASN A 3 -13.78 -2.18 32.37
N ILE A 4 -12.87 -1.93 31.45
CA ILE A 4 -12.53 -0.56 31.06
C ILE A 4 -13.76 -0.09 30.28
N ASP A 5 -14.54 0.83 30.84
CA ASP A 5 -15.64 1.47 30.11
C ASP A 5 -15.08 1.92 28.76
N ALA A 6 -15.71 1.44 27.67
CA ALA A 6 -15.26 1.76 26.33
C ALA A 6 -15.26 3.29 26.15
N PRO A 7 -14.14 3.91 25.71
CA PRO A 7 -14.11 5.35 25.51
C PRO A 7 -15.24 5.79 24.58
N ASP A 8 -15.95 6.86 24.96
CA ASP A 8 -17.03 7.41 24.12
C ASP A 8 -16.45 8.21 22.95
N VAL A 9 -15.94 7.50 21.96
CA VAL A 9 -15.39 8.03 20.72
C VAL A 9 -15.92 7.26 19.53
N LEU A 10 -16.14 7.90 18.40
CA LEU A 10 -16.49 7.24 17.15
C LEU A 10 -15.35 7.34 16.13
N PRO A 11 -14.60 6.28 15.87
CA PRO A 11 -13.74 6.22 14.69
C PRO A 11 -14.60 6.17 13.42
N VAL A 12 -14.36 7.10 12.52
CA VAL A 12 -14.97 7.19 11.18
C VAL A 12 -13.89 6.84 10.16
N ILE A 13 -14.04 5.68 9.52
CA ILE A 13 -13.04 5.09 8.64
C ILE A 13 -13.52 5.18 7.19
N LEU A 14 -12.75 5.88 6.34
CA LEU A 14 -13.00 5.96 4.90
C LEU A 14 -12.28 4.83 4.17
N GLY A 15 -13.05 4.00 3.49
CA GLY A 15 -12.53 2.83 2.76
C GLY A 15 -13.46 1.62 2.95
N GLY A 16 -13.18 0.53 2.25
CA GLY A 16 -14.02 -0.69 2.34
C GLY A 16 -13.22 -1.97 2.14
N ASP A 17 -11.89 -1.85 2.08
CA ASP A 17 -11.00 -2.97 1.84
C ASP A 17 -10.54 -3.65 3.15
N ILE A 18 -9.60 -4.58 3.01
CA ILE A 18 -9.04 -5.31 4.15
C ILE A 18 -8.32 -4.40 5.15
N GLY A 19 -7.75 -3.28 4.69
CA GLY A 19 -7.12 -2.29 5.56
C GLY A 19 -8.13 -1.60 6.46
N ALA A 20 -9.29 -1.21 5.91
CA ALA A 20 -10.38 -0.61 6.67
C ALA A 20 -10.97 -1.60 7.69
N TYR A 21 -11.18 -2.85 7.28
CA TYR A 21 -11.63 -3.90 8.20
C TYR A 21 -10.62 -4.15 9.33
N SER A 22 -9.34 -4.26 8.98
CA SER A 22 -8.24 -4.47 9.95
C SER A 22 -8.16 -3.35 10.98
N LEU A 23 -8.31 -2.11 10.53
CA LEU A 23 -8.31 -0.94 11.41
C LEU A 23 -9.55 -0.94 12.32
N ALA A 24 -10.74 -1.24 11.78
CA ALA A 24 -11.95 -1.37 12.57
C ALA A 24 -11.82 -2.50 13.62
N ARG A 25 -11.24 -3.64 13.22
CA ARG A 25 -10.92 -4.75 14.12
C ARG A 25 -9.98 -4.32 15.24
N ALA A 26 -8.95 -3.51 14.95
CA ALA A 26 -8.03 -3.01 15.96
C ALA A 26 -8.74 -2.18 17.06
N PHE A 27 -9.69 -1.32 16.69
CA PHE A 27 -10.52 -0.59 17.66
C PHE A 27 -11.42 -1.52 18.48
N HIS A 28 -12.03 -2.50 17.82
CA HIS A 28 -12.87 -3.46 18.50
C HIS A 28 -12.08 -4.36 19.46
N GLU A 29 -10.90 -4.84 19.05
CA GLU A 29 -10.02 -5.66 19.91
C GLU A 29 -9.52 -4.91 21.15
N ALA A 30 -9.12 -3.63 20.95
CA ALA A 30 -8.52 -2.85 22.03
C ALA A 30 -9.54 -2.29 23.02
N TYR A 31 -10.76 -1.94 22.54
CA TYR A 31 -11.70 -1.12 23.31
C TYR A 31 -13.16 -1.59 23.20
N GLY A 32 -13.47 -2.62 22.41
CA GLY A 32 -14.86 -3.00 22.12
C GLY A 32 -15.64 -1.94 21.31
N ILE A 33 -14.95 -0.93 20.77
CA ILE A 33 -15.56 0.12 19.95
C ILE A 33 -15.99 -0.46 18.61
N VAL A 34 -17.20 -0.06 18.15
CA VAL A 34 -17.75 -0.39 16.84
C VAL A 34 -17.61 0.85 15.93
N PRO A 35 -16.59 0.93 15.05
CA PRO A 35 -16.38 2.07 14.17
C PRO A 35 -17.45 2.20 13.08
N LEU A 36 -17.63 3.42 12.57
CA LEU A 36 -18.36 3.68 11.34
C LEU A 36 -17.40 3.61 10.15
N VAL A 37 -17.65 2.68 9.24
CA VAL A 37 -16.93 2.56 7.97
C VAL A 37 -17.77 3.15 6.85
N LEU A 38 -17.23 4.13 6.13
CA LEU A 38 -17.85 4.73 4.96
C LEU A 38 -17.15 4.19 3.72
N SER A 39 -17.84 3.39 2.92
CA SER A 39 -17.33 2.74 1.72
C SER A 39 -18.02 3.25 0.46
N GLN A 40 -17.28 3.32 -0.65
CA GLN A 40 -17.82 3.78 -1.95
C GLN A 40 -18.79 2.78 -2.58
N ALA A 41 -18.56 1.49 -2.31
CA ALA A 41 -19.36 0.39 -2.83
C ALA A 41 -19.54 -0.69 -1.75
N ASP A 42 -20.50 -1.57 -1.96
CA ASP A 42 -20.65 -2.74 -1.10
C ASP A 42 -19.39 -3.62 -1.20
N CYS A 43 -18.71 -3.76 -0.11
CA CYS A 43 -17.50 -4.56 -0.01
C CYS A 43 -17.71 -5.70 0.98
N HIS A 44 -17.55 -6.91 0.50
CA HIS A 44 -17.71 -8.11 1.34
C HIS A 44 -16.77 -8.16 2.56
N MET A 45 -15.69 -7.35 2.56
CA MET A 45 -14.76 -7.29 3.70
C MET A 45 -15.32 -6.53 4.89
N CYS A 46 -16.21 -5.56 4.68
CA CYS A 46 -16.85 -4.78 5.72
C CYS A 46 -18.35 -5.10 5.86
N GLY A 47 -18.94 -5.73 4.83
CA GLY A 47 -20.35 -6.09 4.82
C GLY A 47 -20.70 -7.17 5.84
N ASP A 48 -21.92 -7.13 6.39
CA ASP A 48 -22.47 -8.09 7.37
C ASP A 48 -21.60 -8.27 8.63
N SER A 49 -20.70 -7.34 8.94
CA SER A 49 -19.83 -7.39 10.10
C SER A 49 -20.60 -6.98 11.38
N SER A 50 -20.28 -7.64 12.50
CA SER A 50 -20.82 -7.28 13.81
C SER A 50 -19.89 -6.38 14.63
N ILE A 51 -18.67 -6.11 14.13
CA ILE A 51 -17.66 -5.30 14.82
C ILE A 51 -17.52 -3.89 14.24
N LEU A 52 -18.24 -3.57 13.20
CA LEU A 52 -18.29 -2.24 12.57
C LEU A 52 -19.67 -1.98 11.95
N VAL A 53 -20.01 -0.72 11.74
CA VAL A 53 -21.16 -0.32 10.95
C VAL A 53 -20.66 0.09 9.57
N ASN A 54 -21.02 -0.66 8.53
CA ASN A 54 -20.67 -0.30 7.15
C ASN A 54 -21.80 0.51 6.51
N ARG A 55 -21.50 1.72 6.05
CA ARG A 55 -22.41 2.55 5.27
C ARG A 55 -21.85 2.78 3.87
N VAL A 56 -22.56 2.28 2.88
CA VAL A 56 -22.21 2.49 1.48
C VAL A 56 -22.67 3.88 1.03
N VAL A 57 -21.73 4.67 0.54
CA VAL A 57 -21.97 6.02 0.02
C VAL A 57 -21.41 6.08 -1.41
N PRO A 58 -22.27 5.94 -2.43
CA PRO A 58 -21.85 6.03 -3.82
C PRO A 58 -21.16 7.36 -4.10
N HIS A 59 -20.09 7.33 -4.88
CA HIS A 59 -19.29 8.50 -5.23
C HIS A 59 -18.61 9.20 -4.05
N LEU A 60 -18.30 8.47 -2.98
CA LEU A 60 -17.58 8.99 -1.80
C LEU A 60 -16.20 9.58 -2.17
N GLU A 61 -15.66 9.21 -3.32
CA GLU A 61 -14.42 9.77 -3.85
C GLU A 61 -14.55 11.23 -4.32
N ARG A 62 -15.77 11.76 -4.44
CA ARG A 62 -16.00 13.15 -4.85
C ARG A 62 -15.95 14.05 -3.62
N PRO A 63 -15.18 15.16 -3.65
CA PRO A 63 -15.05 16.06 -2.49
C PRO A 63 -16.40 16.52 -1.93
N ALA A 64 -17.34 16.93 -2.79
CA ALA A 64 -18.63 17.41 -2.35
C ALA A 64 -19.47 16.32 -1.64
N VAL A 65 -19.42 15.07 -2.14
CA VAL A 65 -20.12 13.92 -1.51
C VAL A 65 -19.46 13.58 -0.19
N LEU A 66 -18.12 13.53 -0.14
CA LEU A 66 -17.37 13.28 1.08
C LEU A 66 -17.71 14.32 2.15
N LEU A 67 -17.60 15.61 1.83
CA LEU A 67 -17.82 16.70 2.79
C LEU A 67 -19.27 16.70 3.31
N SER A 68 -20.26 16.54 2.43
CA SER A 68 -21.67 16.45 2.87
C SER A 68 -21.93 15.24 3.74
N THR A 69 -21.33 14.07 3.42
CA THR A 69 -21.47 12.87 4.22
C THR A 69 -20.84 13.03 5.61
N LEU A 70 -19.64 13.64 5.67
CA LEU A 70 -18.95 13.89 6.94
C LEU A 70 -19.67 14.95 7.77
N ALA A 71 -20.22 16.01 7.15
CA ALA A 71 -21.06 16.99 7.86
C ALA A 71 -22.27 16.33 8.50
N ASN A 72 -23.03 15.52 7.75
CA ASN A 72 -24.16 14.76 8.28
C ASN A 72 -23.73 13.77 9.38
N THR A 73 -22.52 13.18 9.27
CA THR A 73 -22.00 12.30 10.31
C THR A 73 -21.71 13.08 11.59
N ALA A 74 -21.13 14.28 11.47
CA ALA A 74 -20.87 15.15 12.60
C ALA A 74 -22.16 15.64 13.27
N GLU A 75 -23.19 15.95 12.50
CA GLU A 75 -24.52 16.31 13.05
C GLU A 75 -25.15 15.16 13.83
N CYS A 76 -25.06 13.93 13.31
CA CYS A 76 -25.65 12.75 13.94
C CYS A 76 -24.92 12.28 15.21
N PHE A 77 -23.58 12.44 15.25
CA PHE A 77 -22.72 11.81 16.26
C PHE A 77 -21.80 12.79 16.99
N GLY A 78 -21.89 14.08 16.72
CA GLY A 78 -20.99 15.12 17.24
C GLY A 78 -21.10 15.41 18.75
N ASN A 79 -21.92 14.64 19.49
CA ASN A 79 -21.95 14.68 20.94
C ASN A 79 -20.76 13.96 21.61
N ARG A 80 -19.88 13.35 20.83
CA ARG A 80 -18.66 12.67 21.23
C ARG A 80 -17.51 12.94 20.25
N PRO A 81 -16.24 12.73 20.63
CA PRO A 81 -15.11 12.87 19.72
C PRO A 81 -15.26 11.96 18.49
N LEU A 82 -15.00 12.52 17.31
CA LEU A 82 -15.00 11.80 16.03
C LEU A 82 -13.56 11.73 15.52
N LEU A 83 -13.01 10.52 15.37
CA LEU A 83 -11.66 10.30 14.84
C LEU A 83 -11.76 9.89 13.36
N LEU A 84 -11.29 10.75 12.46
CA LEU A 84 -11.40 10.54 11.01
C LEU A 84 -10.15 9.87 10.44
N LEU A 85 -10.35 8.69 9.83
CA LEU A 85 -9.28 7.83 9.33
C LEU A 85 -9.52 7.45 7.87
N GLY A 86 -8.49 7.53 7.03
CA GLY A 86 -8.52 7.15 5.61
C GLY A 86 -7.71 5.89 5.34
N CYS A 87 -8.33 4.87 4.75
CA CYS A 87 -7.66 3.66 4.26
C CYS A 87 -7.41 3.77 2.76
N GLY A 88 -6.38 4.51 2.38
CA GLY A 88 -5.96 4.78 1.01
C GLY A 88 -5.50 6.22 0.83
N ASP A 89 -4.53 6.42 -0.05
CA ASP A 89 -3.89 7.73 -0.27
C ASP A 89 -4.88 8.79 -0.73
N TRP A 90 -5.84 8.37 -1.56
CA TRP A 90 -6.90 9.26 -2.04
C TRP A 90 -7.74 9.86 -0.89
N TYR A 91 -8.19 9.03 0.06
CA TYR A 91 -8.99 9.50 1.18
C TYR A 91 -8.18 10.40 2.11
N VAL A 92 -6.91 10.04 2.36
CA VAL A 92 -6.02 10.87 3.18
C VAL A 92 -5.80 12.23 2.53
N ARG A 93 -5.55 12.27 1.22
CA ARG A 93 -5.41 13.52 0.46
C ARG A 93 -6.67 14.38 0.57
N LEU A 94 -7.86 13.83 0.34
CA LEU A 94 -9.12 14.55 0.48
C LEU A 94 -9.34 15.09 1.89
N ILE A 95 -8.99 14.33 2.94
CA ILE A 95 -9.07 14.78 4.33
C ILE A 95 -8.13 15.98 4.55
N VAL A 96 -6.89 15.88 4.09
CA VAL A 96 -5.87 16.90 4.31
C VAL A 96 -6.18 18.19 3.54
N GLU A 97 -6.58 18.10 2.27
CA GLU A 97 -6.98 19.24 1.44
C GLU A 97 -8.21 19.98 2.00
N ASN A 98 -9.06 19.29 2.75
CA ASN A 98 -10.26 19.87 3.36
C ASN A 98 -10.16 20.03 4.89
N ARG A 99 -8.93 19.98 5.44
CA ARG A 99 -8.67 20.03 6.89
C ARG A 99 -9.38 21.18 7.58
N ALA A 100 -9.26 22.40 7.06
CA ALA A 100 -9.80 23.61 7.69
C ALA A 100 -11.33 23.55 7.94
N VAL A 101 -12.05 22.75 7.17
CA VAL A 101 -13.48 22.50 7.37
C VAL A 101 -13.70 21.33 8.32
N LEU A 102 -12.96 20.24 8.13
CA LEU A 102 -13.18 18.97 8.82
C LEU A 102 -12.71 18.99 10.29
N GLU A 103 -11.62 19.71 10.60
CA GLU A 103 -11.08 19.78 11.98
C GLU A 103 -12.03 20.48 12.99
N LYS A 104 -13.06 21.17 12.51
CA LYS A 104 -14.11 21.72 13.37
C LYS A 104 -14.94 20.65 14.07
N SER A 105 -14.98 19.45 13.51
CA SER A 105 -15.82 18.36 13.99
C SER A 105 -15.07 17.04 14.16
N PHE A 106 -13.88 16.91 13.56
CA PHE A 106 -13.13 15.65 13.55
C PHE A 106 -11.71 15.85 14.06
N ILE A 107 -11.20 14.86 14.77
CA ILE A 107 -9.79 14.68 15.07
C ILE A 107 -9.15 14.07 13.81
N ILE A 108 -8.13 14.73 13.24
CA ILE A 108 -7.48 14.38 11.99
C ILE A 108 -6.01 14.02 12.26
N PRO A 109 -5.63 12.73 12.24
CA PRO A 109 -4.29 12.27 12.60
C PRO A 109 -3.31 12.26 11.41
N TYR A 110 -3.29 13.30 10.62
CA TYR A 110 -2.43 13.41 9.43
C TYR A 110 -1.60 14.69 9.44
N ILE A 111 -0.50 14.65 8.69
CA ILE A 111 0.35 15.82 8.43
C ILE A 111 -0.37 16.90 7.59
N GLY A 112 0.22 18.08 7.50
CA GLY A 112 -0.28 19.14 6.63
C GLY A 112 -0.06 18.87 5.15
N GLU A 113 -0.77 19.62 4.29
CA GLU A 113 -0.79 19.42 2.84
C GLU A 113 0.59 19.59 2.20
N ASP A 114 1.36 20.59 2.59
CA ASP A 114 2.70 20.83 2.04
C ASP A 114 3.64 19.64 2.28
N LEU A 115 3.64 19.09 3.49
CA LEU A 115 4.45 17.92 3.80
C LEU A 115 3.91 16.66 3.11
N LEU A 116 2.58 16.51 3.03
CA LEU A 116 1.95 15.42 2.28
C LEU A 116 2.43 15.41 0.82
N ASN A 117 2.42 16.56 0.15
CA ASN A 117 2.86 16.70 -1.23
C ASN A 117 4.35 16.37 -1.38
N ARG A 118 5.21 16.88 -0.49
CA ARG A 118 6.65 16.59 -0.50
C ARG A 118 6.97 15.10 -0.32
N LEU A 119 6.20 14.39 0.49
CA LEU A 119 6.44 12.97 0.78
C LEU A 119 5.84 12.03 -0.27
N THR A 120 4.73 12.40 -0.89
CA THR A 120 4.05 11.54 -1.88
C THR A 120 4.58 11.71 -3.31
N GLU A 121 5.25 12.83 -3.62
CA GLU A 121 5.98 13.01 -4.87
C GLU A 121 7.35 12.33 -4.76
N LYS A 122 7.57 11.30 -5.59
CA LYS A 122 8.74 10.41 -5.45
C LYS A 122 10.08 11.12 -5.59
N ASP A 123 10.19 12.09 -6.51
CA ASP A 123 11.42 12.88 -6.68
C ASP A 123 11.73 13.68 -5.41
N ARG A 124 10.75 14.34 -4.83
CA ARG A 124 10.90 15.11 -3.59
C ARG A 124 11.17 14.23 -2.38
N PHE A 125 10.56 13.06 -2.32
CA PHE A 125 10.88 12.07 -1.28
C PHE A 125 12.35 11.65 -1.33
N TYR A 126 12.91 11.40 -2.53
CA TYR A 126 14.31 11.03 -2.68
C TYR A 126 15.26 12.19 -2.38
N GLU A 127 14.89 13.44 -2.70
CA GLU A 127 15.63 14.63 -2.28
C GLU A 127 15.72 14.70 -0.75
N LEU A 128 14.59 14.51 -0.04
CA LEU A 128 14.56 14.47 1.43
C LEU A 128 15.37 13.30 2.00
N CYS A 129 15.32 12.13 1.39
CA CYS A 129 16.18 11.00 1.78
C CYS A 129 17.66 11.37 1.69
N ALA A 130 18.08 12.05 0.63
CA ALA A 130 19.45 12.49 0.47
C ALA A 130 19.84 13.57 1.50
N GLU A 131 18.98 14.55 1.76
CA GLU A 131 19.20 15.60 2.76
C GLU A 131 19.39 15.04 4.17
N VAL A 132 18.60 14.02 4.54
CA VAL A 132 18.63 13.40 5.87
C VAL A 132 19.68 12.28 5.96
N GLY A 133 20.21 11.83 4.83
CA GLY A 133 21.18 10.72 4.76
C GLY A 133 20.52 9.35 4.97
N VAL A 134 19.29 9.16 4.44
CA VAL A 134 18.59 7.87 4.43
C VAL A 134 18.77 7.20 3.08
N PRO A 135 19.15 5.91 3.02
CA PRO A 135 19.42 5.22 1.77
C PRO A 135 18.19 5.14 0.87
N ALA A 136 18.26 5.68 -0.33
CA ALA A 136 17.25 5.55 -1.38
C ALA A 136 17.89 5.02 -2.68
N PRO A 137 17.10 4.48 -3.63
CA PRO A 137 17.65 4.07 -4.92
C PRO A 137 18.32 5.25 -5.65
N ARG A 138 19.49 5.02 -6.24
CA ARG A 138 20.09 6.02 -7.10
C ARG A 138 19.14 6.33 -8.24
N THR A 139 18.83 7.61 -8.42
CA THR A 139 17.75 8.06 -9.30
C THR A 139 18.28 9.17 -10.21
N VAL A 140 17.99 9.07 -11.50
CA VAL A 140 18.08 10.16 -12.47
C VAL A 140 16.66 10.61 -12.79
N VAL A 141 16.41 11.89 -12.69
CA VAL A 141 15.13 12.50 -13.05
C VAL A 141 15.20 12.96 -14.49
N PHE A 142 14.23 12.56 -15.29
CA PHE A 142 14.08 12.94 -16.70
C PHE A 142 12.82 13.80 -16.82
N ASP A 143 12.96 15.01 -17.34
CA ASP A 143 11.81 15.85 -17.69
C ASP A 143 11.24 15.41 -19.04
N ALA A 144 10.06 14.80 -19.01
CA ALA A 144 9.40 14.27 -20.21
C ALA A 144 8.54 15.30 -20.94
N SER A 145 8.52 16.57 -20.51
CA SER A 145 7.82 17.64 -21.26
C SER A 145 8.43 17.86 -22.65
N ALA A 146 7.68 18.51 -23.53
CA ALA A 146 8.11 18.72 -24.91
C ALA A 146 9.42 19.51 -25.05
N ASP A 147 9.63 20.47 -24.12
CA ASP A 147 10.83 21.30 -24.03
C ASP A 147 11.81 20.79 -22.94
N GLY A 148 11.61 19.56 -22.46
CA GLY A 148 12.39 18.93 -21.40
C GLY A 148 13.70 18.30 -21.88
N ASP A 149 14.10 17.21 -21.22
CA ASP A 149 15.36 16.53 -21.50
C ASP A 149 15.32 15.76 -22.83
N ASP A 150 16.47 15.67 -23.49
CA ASP A 150 16.62 14.86 -24.70
C ASP A 150 16.88 13.38 -24.34
N PRO A 151 15.98 12.45 -24.73
CA PRO A 151 16.17 11.02 -24.49
C PRO A 151 17.52 10.46 -25.00
N ALA A 152 18.09 11.07 -26.04
CA ALA A 152 19.36 10.62 -26.63
C ALA A 152 20.58 10.93 -25.75
N THR A 153 20.51 11.94 -24.89
CA THR A 153 21.61 12.44 -24.08
C THR A 153 21.64 11.88 -22.66
N VAL A 154 20.59 11.13 -22.24
CA VAL A 154 20.49 10.59 -20.89
C VAL A 154 21.64 9.64 -20.59
N THR A 155 22.37 9.94 -19.51
CA THR A 155 23.45 9.12 -18.97
C THR A 155 23.13 8.70 -17.54
N LEU A 156 23.49 7.47 -17.18
CA LEU A 156 23.19 6.91 -15.86
C LEU A 156 24.48 6.68 -15.06
N PRO A 157 24.52 7.06 -13.76
CA PRO A 157 25.66 6.79 -12.87
C PRO A 157 25.61 5.36 -12.28
N PHE A 158 24.77 4.48 -12.80
CA PHE A 158 24.59 3.09 -12.36
C PHE A 158 24.35 2.17 -13.56
N PRO A 159 24.66 0.87 -13.42
CA PRO A 159 24.55 -0.10 -14.51
C PRO A 159 23.11 -0.48 -14.82
N PHE A 160 22.90 -1.01 -16.02
CA PHE A 160 21.69 -1.75 -16.39
C PHE A 160 21.66 -3.15 -15.74
N PRO A 161 20.47 -3.75 -15.55
CA PRO A 161 19.15 -3.22 -15.88
C PRO A 161 18.70 -2.10 -14.94
N VAL A 162 17.75 -1.28 -15.40
CA VAL A 162 17.20 -0.16 -14.63
C VAL A 162 15.68 -0.23 -14.57
N VAL A 163 15.10 0.48 -13.60
CA VAL A 163 13.66 0.69 -13.48
C VAL A 163 13.33 2.11 -13.89
N ALA A 164 12.34 2.29 -14.76
CA ALA A 164 11.83 3.62 -15.09
C ALA A 164 10.32 3.71 -14.77
N LYS A 165 9.90 4.81 -14.15
CA LYS A 165 8.52 5.04 -13.71
C LYS A 165 8.19 6.53 -13.65
N PRO A 166 6.91 6.93 -13.82
CA PRO A 166 6.52 8.33 -13.66
C PRO A 166 6.68 8.78 -12.21
N ALA A 167 7.08 10.04 -12.00
CA ALA A 167 7.10 10.66 -10.69
C ALA A 167 5.69 10.79 -10.11
N SER A 168 4.71 11.17 -10.96
CA SER A 168 3.29 11.26 -10.62
C SER A 168 2.47 10.24 -11.37
N SER A 169 1.90 9.27 -10.68
CA SER A 169 0.98 8.29 -11.26
C SER A 169 -0.31 8.94 -11.76
N ALA A 170 -0.78 9.99 -11.10
CA ALA A 170 -2.00 10.71 -11.46
C ALA A 170 -1.85 11.44 -12.81
N ALA A 171 -0.78 12.21 -12.98
CA ALA A 171 -0.49 12.88 -14.25
C ALA A 171 -0.24 11.89 -15.39
N TYR A 172 0.47 10.79 -15.10
CA TYR A 172 0.76 9.74 -16.07
C TYR A 172 -0.48 8.95 -16.52
N HIS A 173 -1.55 8.97 -15.73
CA HIS A 173 -2.79 8.29 -16.11
C HIS A 173 -3.28 8.73 -17.50
N TYR A 174 -3.16 10.00 -17.82
CA TYR A 174 -3.64 10.59 -19.07
C TYR A 174 -2.68 10.43 -20.26
N ALA A 175 -1.44 9.98 -20.02
CA ALA A 175 -0.54 9.64 -21.11
C ALA A 175 -1.06 8.43 -21.88
N ASP A 176 -0.96 8.45 -23.21
CA ASP A 176 -1.35 7.34 -24.07
C ASP A 176 -0.28 7.11 -25.16
N PHE A 177 0.31 5.92 -25.15
CA PHE A 177 1.29 5.48 -26.14
C PHE A 177 1.40 3.95 -26.16
N PRO A 178 1.83 3.36 -27.29
CA PRO A 178 2.02 1.92 -27.41
C PRO A 178 3.01 1.38 -26.41
N GLY A 179 2.63 0.34 -25.65
CA GLY A 179 3.49 -0.29 -24.65
C GLY A 179 3.54 0.43 -23.29
N LYS A 180 2.61 1.37 -23.02
CA LYS A 180 2.48 2.04 -21.73
C LYS A 180 2.43 1.05 -20.58
N GLN A 181 3.29 1.27 -19.58
CA GLN A 181 3.36 0.50 -18.33
C GLN A 181 3.48 1.45 -17.15
N LYS A 182 3.07 1.02 -15.96
CA LYS A 182 3.26 1.77 -14.72
C LYS A 182 4.73 1.80 -14.29
N VAL A 183 5.45 0.69 -14.56
CA VAL A 183 6.87 0.51 -14.25
C VAL A 183 7.52 -0.23 -15.41
N PHE A 184 8.61 0.29 -15.92
CA PHE A 184 9.40 -0.30 -16.99
C PHE A 184 10.66 -0.93 -16.42
N PHE A 185 10.98 -2.16 -16.84
CA PHE A 185 12.24 -2.83 -16.56
C PHE A 185 13.06 -2.82 -17.84
N LEU A 186 14.15 -2.06 -17.87
CA LEU A 186 14.91 -1.74 -19.08
C LEU A 186 16.31 -2.36 -18.95
N ARG A 187 16.69 -3.13 -19.96
CA ARG A 187 17.90 -3.97 -19.94
C ARG A 187 19.14 -3.23 -20.41
N ASP A 188 18.94 -2.21 -21.25
CA ASP A 188 20.03 -1.48 -21.87
C ASP A 188 19.64 -0.03 -22.25
N ALA A 189 20.62 0.73 -22.74
CA ALA A 189 20.45 2.13 -23.12
C ALA A 189 19.51 2.32 -24.34
N ALA A 190 19.39 1.32 -25.21
CA ALA A 190 18.52 1.43 -26.38
C ALA A 190 17.04 1.32 -25.95
N GLU A 191 16.71 0.37 -25.08
CA GLU A 191 15.37 0.24 -24.47
C GLU A 191 15.00 1.50 -23.66
N LEU A 192 15.95 2.03 -22.89
CA LEU A 192 15.74 3.27 -22.14
C LEU A 192 15.37 4.44 -23.04
N ARG A 193 16.20 4.73 -24.04
CA ARG A 193 15.97 5.83 -24.99
C ARG A 193 14.65 5.68 -25.73
N ALA A 194 14.35 4.48 -26.21
CA ALA A 194 13.08 4.20 -26.90
C ALA A 194 11.87 4.45 -26.00
N THR A 195 11.96 4.03 -24.72
CA THR A 195 10.89 4.23 -23.73
C THR A 195 10.72 5.73 -23.42
N LEU A 196 11.79 6.47 -23.17
CA LEU A 196 11.72 7.90 -22.86
C LEU A 196 11.17 8.70 -24.05
N ALA A 197 11.59 8.37 -25.28
CA ALA A 197 11.06 8.98 -26.50
C ALA A 197 9.54 8.69 -26.67
N ALA A 198 9.10 7.48 -26.35
CA ALA A 198 7.67 7.13 -26.39
C ALA A 198 6.87 7.90 -25.33
N VAL A 199 7.41 8.01 -24.10
CA VAL A 199 6.81 8.81 -23.03
C VAL A 199 6.69 10.28 -23.44
N GLN A 200 7.75 10.89 -23.95
CA GLN A 200 7.76 12.29 -24.41
C GLN A 200 6.77 12.52 -25.58
N SER A 201 6.70 11.59 -26.51
CA SER A 201 5.74 11.67 -27.63
C SER A 201 4.27 11.55 -27.20
N SER A 202 4.01 11.02 -26.02
CA SER A 202 2.65 10.91 -25.45
C SER A 202 2.09 12.22 -24.91
N ARG A 203 2.86 13.31 -24.95
CA ARG A 203 2.55 14.61 -24.36
C ARG A 203 2.40 14.54 -22.83
N TYR A 204 3.08 13.61 -22.21
CA TYR A 204 3.17 13.57 -20.75
C TYR A 204 4.07 14.72 -20.28
N GLU A 205 3.49 15.69 -19.60
CA GLU A 205 4.18 16.87 -19.07
C GLU A 205 4.59 16.64 -17.61
N GLY A 206 5.42 15.65 -17.37
CA GLY A 206 5.86 15.32 -16.02
C GLY A 206 7.21 14.68 -15.98
N LYS A 207 7.73 14.51 -14.78
CA LYS A 207 9.02 13.87 -14.56
C LYS A 207 8.92 12.36 -14.63
N PHE A 208 9.92 11.73 -15.21
CA PHE A 208 10.11 10.29 -15.24
C PHE A 208 11.36 9.92 -14.44
N LEU A 209 11.25 8.98 -13.54
CA LEU A 209 12.33 8.57 -12.64
C LEU A 209 12.99 7.33 -13.22
N ILE A 210 14.29 7.40 -13.45
CA ILE A 210 15.13 6.29 -13.89
C ILE A 210 15.95 5.86 -12.68
N GLN A 211 15.79 4.62 -12.22
CA GLN A 211 16.37 4.15 -10.97
C GLN A 211 17.21 2.90 -11.15
N GLU A 212 18.26 2.78 -10.33
CA GLU A 212 18.96 1.52 -10.21
C GLU A 212 18.00 0.40 -9.85
N MET A 213 18.13 -0.74 -10.50
CA MET A 213 17.34 -1.90 -10.17
C MET A 213 17.94 -2.64 -8.98
N ILE A 214 17.20 -2.69 -7.87
CA ILE A 214 17.55 -3.51 -6.72
C ILE A 214 16.99 -4.92 -6.98
N PRO A 215 17.82 -5.97 -7.07
CA PRO A 215 17.37 -7.31 -7.35
C PRO A 215 16.56 -7.90 -6.19
N GLY A 216 16.07 -9.12 -6.39
CA GLY A 216 15.29 -9.86 -5.42
C GLY A 216 13.80 -9.87 -5.72
N ASP A 217 13.13 -10.91 -5.21
CA ASP A 217 11.69 -11.10 -5.28
C ASP A 217 10.97 -10.42 -4.10
N ASP A 218 9.70 -10.78 -3.89
CA ASP A 218 8.87 -10.23 -2.81
C ASP A 218 9.52 -10.40 -1.43
N THR A 219 10.31 -11.48 -1.23
CA THR A 219 10.98 -11.75 0.05
C THR A 219 12.13 -10.77 0.35
N SER A 220 12.55 -9.98 -0.63
CA SER A 220 13.49 -8.86 -0.46
C SER A 220 12.80 -7.57 0.01
N MET A 221 11.47 -7.50 -0.06
CA MET A 221 10.71 -6.33 0.40
C MET A 221 10.57 -6.33 1.93
N ARG A 222 10.59 -5.15 2.49
CA ARG A 222 10.34 -4.87 3.89
C ARG A 222 9.26 -3.81 4.00
N ILE A 223 8.45 -3.95 5.04
CA ILE A 223 7.45 -2.97 5.43
C ILE A 223 7.78 -2.45 6.82
N LEU A 224 7.71 -1.15 7.00
CA LEU A 224 7.92 -0.52 8.29
C LEU A 224 6.78 0.44 8.59
N THR A 225 5.99 0.14 9.60
CA THR A 225 4.96 1.04 10.12
C THR A 225 5.48 1.74 11.36
N THR A 226 5.36 3.06 11.40
CA THR A 226 5.79 3.90 12.52
C THR A 226 4.64 4.78 12.99
N TYR A 227 4.71 5.22 14.26
CA TYR A 227 3.84 6.25 14.82
C TYR A 227 4.68 7.37 15.41
N SER A 228 4.42 8.59 14.99
CA SER A 228 5.00 9.81 15.55
C SER A 228 3.94 10.57 16.36
N ASP A 229 4.30 11.03 17.56
CA ASP A 229 3.42 11.83 18.42
C ASP A 229 3.19 13.24 17.85
N GLN A 230 2.34 14.02 18.52
CA GLN A 230 2.01 15.38 18.12
C GLN A 230 3.19 16.36 18.19
N ASN A 231 4.30 15.98 18.80
CA ASN A 231 5.56 16.73 18.83
C ASN A 231 6.54 16.30 17.74
N GLY A 232 6.13 15.40 16.81
CA GLY A 232 6.97 14.89 15.75
C GLY A 232 8.03 13.88 16.21
N LYS A 233 7.87 13.29 17.42
CA LYS A 233 8.77 12.25 17.92
C LYS A 233 8.24 10.87 17.58
N VAL A 234 9.09 10.02 16.99
CA VAL A 234 8.72 8.64 16.70
C VAL A 234 8.66 7.84 17.98
N ARG A 235 7.49 7.33 18.30
CA ARG A 235 7.19 6.59 19.53
C ARG A 235 7.07 5.09 19.32
N PHE A 236 6.76 4.69 18.11
CA PHE A 236 6.51 3.28 17.79
C PHE A 236 7.04 2.91 16.40
N ALA A 237 7.50 1.68 16.28
CA ALA A 237 7.86 1.04 15.01
C ALA A 237 7.52 -0.45 15.01
N SER A 238 6.94 -0.93 13.92
CA SER A 238 6.76 -2.35 13.63
C SER A 238 7.37 -2.65 12.27
N PHE A 239 8.25 -3.64 12.21
CA PHE A 239 9.02 -3.99 11.02
C PHE A 239 8.70 -5.41 10.58
N GLY A 240 8.52 -5.61 9.28
CA GLY A 240 8.18 -6.91 8.71
C GLY A 240 8.88 -7.19 7.39
N GLN A 241 9.04 -8.47 7.09
CA GLN A 241 9.47 -8.96 5.79
C GLN A 241 8.28 -9.44 5.00
N THR A 242 8.07 -8.88 3.82
CA THR A 242 7.07 -9.39 2.87
C THR A 242 7.50 -10.78 2.38
N LEU A 243 6.56 -11.69 2.33
CA LEU A 243 6.79 -13.05 1.85
C LEU A 243 6.12 -13.31 0.50
N LEU A 244 5.02 -12.61 0.26
CA LEU A 244 4.23 -12.71 -0.95
C LEU A 244 3.41 -11.43 -1.13
N GLU A 245 3.46 -10.84 -2.30
CA GLU A 245 2.59 -9.73 -2.72
C GLU A 245 1.38 -10.21 -3.53
N ASP A 246 0.38 -9.35 -3.66
CA ASP A 246 -0.80 -9.62 -4.50
C ASP A 246 -0.38 -9.67 -5.97
N MET A 247 -0.54 -10.85 -6.56
CA MET A 247 -0.12 -11.14 -7.93
C MET A 247 -1.04 -10.54 -9.01
N ARG A 248 -2.16 -9.92 -8.62
CA ARG A 248 -3.05 -9.24 -9.57
C ARG A 248 -2.41 -7.95 -10.06
N PRO A 249 -2.60 -7.54 -11.32
CA PRO A 249 -2.01 -6.30 -11.86
C PRO A 249 -2.32 -5.05 -11.03
N MET A 250 -3.53 -4.96 -10.47
CA MET A 250 -3.96 -3.85 -9.61
C MET A 250 -3.57 -4.03 -8.14
N GLY A 251 -3.03 -5.18 -7.78
CA GLY A 251 -2.66 -5.54 -6.41
C GLY A 251 -1.16 -5.49 -6.12
N VAL A 252 -0.33 -5.34 -7.15
CA VAL A 252 1.13 -5.30 -7.01
C VAL A 252 1.55 -4.22 -5.99
N GLY A 253 2.46 -4.60 -5.09
CA GLY A 253 2.90 -3.77 -3.98
C GLY A 253 2.05 -3.92 -2.70
N ASN A 254 1.00 -4.76 -2.70
CA ASN A 254 0.23 -5.04 -1.49
C ASN A 254 0.61 -6.42 -0.92
N PRO A 255 1.22 -6.50 0.26
CA PRO A 255 1.57 -7.77 0.87
C PRO A 255 0.35 -8.63 1.20
N LEU A 256 0.37 -9.89 0.79
CA LEU A 256 -0.56 -10.94 1.22
C LEU A 256 -0.02 -11.74 2.41
N ALA A 257 1.29 -11.73 2.63
CA ALA A 257 1.91 -12.36 3.79
C ALA A 257 3.14 -11.57 4.22
N ILE A 258 3.27 -11.36 5.54
CA ILE A 258 4.35 -10.64 6.19
C ILE A 258 4.77 -11.44 7.42
N VAL A 259 6.06 -11.71 7.58
CA VAL A 259 6.63 -12.21 8.82
C VAL A 259 7.25 -11.04 9.60
N SER A 260 6.99 -10.96 10.90
CA SER A 260 7.58 -9.92 11.74
C SER A 260 9.10 -10.07 11.80
N ARG A 261 9.78 -8.94 11.84
CA ARG A 261 11.25 -8.81 11.91
C ARG A 261 11.63 -7.68 12.87
N THR A 262 12.92 -7.61 13.18
CA THR A 262 13.50 -6.47 13.87
C THR A 262 14.77 -6.07 13.14
N ASP A 263 14.89 -4.80 12.80
CA ASP A 263 16.10 -4.19 12.26
C ASP A 263 16.24 -2.78 12.85
N GLU A 264 17.09 -2.66 13.85
CA GLU A 264 17.25 -1.40 14.59
C GLU A 264 17.89 -0.31 13.73
N THR A 265 18.69 -0.67 12.73
CA THR A 265 19.32 0.29 11.81
C THR A 265 18.27 0.95 10.92
N ILE A 266 17.45 0.13 10.24
CA ILE A 266 16.39 0.64 9.36
C ILE A 266 15.36 1.45 10.16
N VAL A 267 15.01 0.97 11.35
CA VAL A 267 14.08 1.69 12.24
C VAL A 267 14.64 3.04 12.68
N ALA A 268 15.92 3.10 13.07
CA ALA A 268 16.57 4.36 13.46
C ALA A 268 16.68 5.35 12.30
N GLU A 269 16.96 4.88 11.09
CA GLU A 269 16.98 5.73 9.87
C GLU A 269 15.61 6.31 9.56
N ALA A 270 14.54 5.49 9.61
CA ALA A 270 13.18 5.95 9.43
C ALA A 270 12.75 6.96 10.51
N ALA A 271 13.13 6.71 11.78
CA ALA A 271 12.85 7.64 12.88
C ALA A 271 13.56 8.99 12.64
N ARG A 272 14.85 8.97 12.29
CA ARG A 272 15.60 10.18 11.93
C ARG A 272 14.95 10.94 10.77
N PHE A 273 14.51 10.24 9.74
CA PHE A 273 13.81 10.84 8.60
C PHE A 273 12.52 11.54 9.03
N LEU A 274 11.65 10.85 9.77
CA LEU A 274 10.37 11.39 10.21
C LEU A 274 10.52 12.57 11.17
N GLU A 275 11.47 12.49 12.10
CA GLU A 275 11.76 13.57 13.04
C GLU A 275 12.33 14.80 12.33
N ALA A 276 13.19 14.62 11.32
CA ALA A 276 13.75 15.74 10.53
C ALA A 276 12.67 16.54 9.78
N VAL A 277 11.56 15.88 9.38
CA VAL A 277 10.42 16.55 8.72
C VAL A 277 9.27 16.88 9.68
N SER A 278 9.44 16.68 10.98
CA SER A 278 8.40 16.89 12.01
C SER A 278 7.09 16.15 11.69
N TYR A 279 7.22 14.89 11.28
CA TYR A 279 6.08 14.05 10.90
C TYR A 279 5.21 13.71 12.12
N THR A 280 3.89 13.67 11.95
CA THR A 280 2.92 13.26 12.99
C THR A 280 1.98 12.19 12.47
N GLY A 281 1.56 11.28 13.36
CA GLY A 281 0.67 10.17 13.02
C GLY A 281 1.39 8.94 12.47
N PHE A 282 0.64 8.06 11.82
CA PHE A 282 1.19 6.84 11.21
C PHE A 282 1.84 7.09 9.85
N ALA A 283 3.02 6.51 9.67
CA ALA A 283 3.67 6.38 8.36
C ALA A 283 3.96 4.90 8.08
N ASN A 284 3.96 4.54 6.79
CA ASN A 284 4.31 3.21 6.32
C ASN A 284 5.33 3.30 5.20
N PHE A 285 6.53 2.75 5.42
CA PHE A 285 7.60 2.73 4.43
C PHE A 285 7.64 1.39 3.71
N ASP A 286 7.87 1.46 2.41
CA ASP A 286 8.24 0.32 1.59
C ASP A 286 9.76 0.37 1.33
N ILE A 287 10.46 -0.70 1.74
CA ILE A 287 11.92 -0.77 1.75
C ILE A 287 12.31 -2.05 1.02
N LYS A 288 13.39 -1.99 0.24
CA LYS A 288 13.95 -3.19 -0.41
C LYS A 288 15.36 -3.45 0.08
N VAL A 289 15.62 -4.71 0.44
CA VAL A 289 16.95 -5.20 0.82
C VAL A 289 17.57 -5.86 -0.40
N ASP A 290 18.77 -5.47 -0.76
CA ASP A 290 19.53 -6.08 -1.82
C ASP A 290 20.10 -7.44 -1.36
N PRO A 291 19.70 -8.56 -1.96
CA PRO A 291 20.16 -9.88 -1.52
C PRO A 291 21.65 -10.13 -1.81
N ARG A 292 22.32 -9.27 -2.60
CA ARG A 292 23.73 -9.43 -2.95
C ARG A 292 24.66 -9.01 -1.81
N ASP A 293 24.30 -7.98 -1.05
CA ASP A 293 25.15 -7.37 -0.03
C ASP A 293 24.43 -7.01 1.28
N GLY A 294 23.10 -7.23 1.33
CA GLY A 294 22.27 -6.89 2.49
C GLY A 294 21.97 -5.39 2.64
N SER A 295 22.43 -4.55 1.73
CA SER A 295 22.09 -3.12 1.77
C SER A 295 20.61 -2.89 1.52
N HIS A 296 20.06 -1.82 2.07
CA HIS A 296 18.63 -1.52 1.94
C HIS A 296 18.41 -0.15 1.28
N ARG A 297 17.21 0.04 0.71
CA ARG A 297 16.78 1.28 0.08
C ARG A 297 15.32 1.56 0.43
N PHE A 298 15.06 2.77 0.87
CA PHE A 298 13.71 3.28 1.08
C PHE A 298 13.10 3.65 -0.28
N LEU A 299 12.03 2.95 -0.68
CA LEU A 299 11.42 3.09 -2.01
C LEU A 299 10.32 4.13 -2.04
N GLU A 300 9.49 4.17 -0.99
CA GLU A 300 8.41 5.15 -0.82
C GLU A 300 7.94 5.21 0.63
N ILE A 301 7.22 6.28 0.95
CA ILE A 301 6.49 6.46 2.19
C ILE A 301 5.00 6.66 1.89
N ASN A 302 4.16 5.94 2.61
CA ASN A 302 2.72 6.15 2.63
C ASN A 302 2.38 6.91 3.92
N THR A 303 1.74 8.06 3.82
CA THR A 303 1.45 8.95 4.95
C THR A 303 0.23 8.51 5.75
N ARG A 304 0.10 7.23 5.94
CA ARG A 304 -1.02 6.53 6.58
C ARG A 304 -0.63 5.10 6.95
N LEU A 305 -1.53 4.38 7.65
CA LEU A 305 -1.43 2.94 7.82
C LEU A 305 -1.49 2.20 6.47
N GLY A 306 -0.65 1.20 6.29
CA GLY A 306 -0.67 0.33 5.12
C GLY A 306 -1.96 -0.51 5.05
N ARG A 307 -2.26 -1.06 3.87
CA ARG A 307 -3.39 -1.96 3.68
C ARG A 307 -3.29 -3.23 4.53
N SER A 308 -2.07 -3.69 4.78
CA SER A 308 -1.75 -4.85 5.61
C SER A 308 -1.55 -4.49 7.10
N ASN A 309 -2.08 -3.35 7.59
CA ASN A 309 -1.82 -2.81 8.93
C ASN A 309 -2.03 -3.81 10.09
N TYR A 310 -2.82 -4.85 9.88
CA TYR A 310 -3.06 -5.87 10.90
C TYR A 310 -1.78 -6.66 11.28
N TYR A 311 -0.73 -6.63 10.44
CA TYR A 311 0.54 -7.28 10.81
C TYR A 311 1.15 -6.66 12.10
N VAL A 312 0.88 -5.38 12.35
CA VAL A 312 1.27 -4.69 13.59
C VAL A 312 0.54 -5.28 14.78
N THR A 313 -0.79 -5.47 14.65
CA THR A 313 -1.61 -6.06 15.71
C THR A 313 -1.25 -7.53 15.93
N ALA A 314 -0.97 -8.28 14.88
CA ALA A 314 -0.48 -9.65 14.95
C ALA A 314 0.87 -9.77 15.68
N ALA A 315 1.73 -8.76 15.59
CA ALA A 315 3.01 -8.69 16.31
C ALA A 315 2.88 -8.25 17.79
N GLY A 316 1.65 -8.06 18.28
CA GLY A 316 1.35 -7.76 19.69
C GLY A 316 1.09 -6.29 20.00
N ASP A 317 1.19 -5.40 19.03
CA ASP A 317 0.94 -3.97 19.19
C ASP A 317 -0.31 -3.55 18.42
N ASN A 318 -1.23 -2.84 19.08
CA ASN A 318 -2.49 -2.45 18.47
C ASN A 318 -2.47 -1.00 18.03
N VAL A 319 -2.62 -0.77 16.70
CA VAL A 319 -2.57 0.57 16.09
C VAL A 319 -3.63 1.54 16.66
N ALA A 320 -4.78 1.04 17.11
CA ALA A 320 -5.81 1.89 17.70
C ALA A 320 -5.38 2.47 19.04
N ARG A 321 -4.53 1.79 19.81
CA ARG A 321 -4.05 2.28 21.12
C ARG A 321 -3.20 3.54 20.95
N TRP A 322 -2.29 3.55 19.99
CA TRP A 322 -1.44 4.72 19.70
C TRP A 322 -2.27 5.96 19.35
N LEU A 323 -3.27 5.79 18.47
CA LEU A 323 -4.18 6.89 18.10
C LEU A 323 -5.02 7.36 19.28
N MET A 324 -5.55 6.42 20.04
CA MET A 324 -6.44 6.74 21.15
C MET A 324 -5.71 7.41 22.30
N ASP A 325 -4.56 6.89 22.69
CA ASP A 325 -3.80 7.43 23.82
C ASP A 325 -3.30 8.84 23.52
N ASP A 326 -2.75 9.09 22.32
CA ASP A 326 -2.19 10.38 21.93
C ASP A 326 -3.28 11.43 21.65
N LEU A 327 -4.32 11.06 20.86
CA LEU A 327 -5.22 12.04 20.25
C LEU A 327 -6.57 12.21 20.95
N VAL A 328 -7.01 11.17 21.66
CA VAL A 328 -8.36 11.13 22.23
C VAL A 328 -8.32 11.17 23.75
N LEU A 329 -7.47 10.33 24.36
CA LEU A 329 -7.42 10.13 25.81
C LEU A 329 -6.39 11.04 26.50
N GLY A 330 -5.49 11.66 25.73
CA GLY A 330 -4.43 12.51 26.26
C GLY A 330 -3.50 11.74 27.23
N ARG A 331 -3.32 10.44 27.01
CA ARG A 331 -2.46 9.61 27.86
C ARG A 331 -1.01 9.76 27.42
N PRO A 332 -0.07 9.78 28.37
CA PRO A 332 1.34 9.83 27.99
C PRO A 332 1.72 8.57 27.22
N LEU A 333 2.33 8.77 26.06
CA LEU A 333 2.95 7.68 25.32
C LEU A 333 4.24 7.21 26.00
N PRO A 334 4.69 5.96 25.77
CA PRO A 334 5.95 5.48 26.30
C PRO A 334 7.10 6.42 25.96
N GLU A 335 8.03 6.61 26.92
CA GLU A 335 9.24 7.36 26.66
C GLU A 335 10.15 6.58 25.70
N GLY A 336 10.71 7.30 24.71
CA GLY A 336 11.57 6.70 23.68
C GLY A 336 10.78 5.97 22.59
N LEU A 337 11.52 5.22 21.77
CA LEU A 337 10.99 4.45 20.64
C LEU A 337 10.70 3.00 21.06
N THR A 338 9.44 2.62 21.02
CA THR A 338 9.00 1.24 21.18
C THR A 338 9.08 0.49 19.87
N ILE A 339 9.80 -0.62 19.80
CA ILE A 339 9.87 -1.48 18.60
C ILE A 339 9.09 -2.76 18.89
N ALA A 340 8.13 -3.09 18.05
CA ALA A 340 7.40 -4.36 18.12
C ALA A 340 8.35 -5.54 17.96
N ARG A 341 8.31 -6.50 18.89
CA ARG A 341 9.21 -7.67 18.92
C ARG A 341 8.46 -9.01 18.90
N GLY A 342 7.14 -8.97 18.71
CA GLY A 342 6.33 -10.17 18.64
C GLY A 342 6.62 -10.96 17.36
N GLU A 343 6.83 -12.27 17.50
CA GLU A 343 6.98 -13.16 16.35
C GLU A 343 5.61 -13.56 15.81
N SER A 344 5.30 -13.14 14.61
CA SER A 344 4.01 -13.39 13.97
C SER A 344 4.13 -13.55 12.46
N LEU A 345 3.16 -14.22 11.89
CA LEU A 345 2.93 -14.31 10.46
C LEU A 345 1.55 -13.72 10.14
N TYR A 346 1.51 -12.47 9.67
CA TYR A 346 0.30 -11.96 9.01
C TYR A 346 0.13 -12.68 7.67
N THR A 347 -1.05 -13.22 7.41
CA THR A 347 -1.30 -13.83 6.11
C THR A 347 -2.78 -13.85 5.75
N VAL A 348 -3.07 -13.47 4.52
CA VAL A 348 -4.36 -13.67 3.83
C VAL A 348 -4.19 -14.59 2.62
N ALA A 349 -2.98 -15.10 2.41
CA ALA A 349 -2.67 -16.08 1.39
C ALA A 349 -2.91 -17.50 1.93
N PRO A 350 -3.44 -18.42 1.09
CA PRO A 350 -3.52 -19.82 1.47
C PRO A 350 -2.13 -20.40 1.80
N LYS A 351 -2.02 -21.11 2.93
CA LYS A 351 -0.77 -21.71 3.42
C LYS A 351 -0.01 -22.48 2.34
N ALA A 352 -0.71 -23.29 1.54
CA ALA A 352 -0.07 -24.09 0.48
C ALA A 352 0.58 -23.20 -0.60
N ILE A 353 -0.10 -22.09 -0.97
CA ILE A 353 0.42 -21.12 -1.96
C ILE A 353 1.66 -20.44 -1.40
N LEU A 354 1.58 -19.94 -0.16
CA LEU A 354 2.70 -19.23 0.48
C LEU A 354 3.94 -20.13 0.57
N LEU A 355 3.79 -21.37 1.04
CA LEU A 355 4.89 -22.30 1.18
C LEU A 355 5.48 -22.77 -0.17
N ASP A 356 4.68 -22.82 -1.23
CA ASP A 356 5.13 -23.11 -2.59
C ASP A 356 5.84 -21.92 -3.25
N TYR A 357 5.47 -20.70 -2.87
CA TYR A 357 6.08 -19.45 -3.39
C TYR A 357 7.46 -19.19 -2.81
N ILE A 358 7.66 -19.39 -1.50
CA ILE A 358 8.94 -19.15 -0.83
C ILE A 358 10.00 -20.11 -1.34
N ARG A 359 11.04 -19.59 -2.00
CA ARG A 359 12.14 -20.40 -2.58
C ARG A 359 13.21 -20.77 -1.55
N ASP A 360 13.48 -19.88 -0.59
CA ASP A 360 14.45 -20.10 0.47
C ASP A 360 13.95 -21.16 1.47
N ASP A 361 14.73 -22.24 1.65
CA ASP A 361 14.34 -23.36 2.50
C ASP A 361 14.37 -23.01 4.00
N ALA A 362 15.25 -22.09 4.43
CA ALA A 362 15.31 -21.67 5.82
C ALA A 362 14.09 -20.84 6.16
N LEU A 363 13.75 -19.87 5.33
CA LEU A 363 12.55 -19.04 5.45
C LEU A 363 11.27 -19.88 5.39
N ARG A 364 11.23 -20.87 4.50
CA ARG A 364 10.09 -21.81 4.40
C ARG A 364 9.91 -22.64 5.67
N ARG A 365 11.02 -23.10 6.30
CA ARG A 365 10.97 -23.81 7.59
C ARG A 365 10.50 -22.92 8.71
N GLU A 366 10.99 -21.69 8.78
CA GLU A 366 10.53 -20.68 9.75
C GLU A 366 9.02 -20.46 9.65
N VAL A 367 8.51 -20.19 8.45
CA VAL A 367 7.07 -19.98 8.20
C VAL A 367 6.25 -21.21 8.60
N ARG A 368 6.73 -22.43 8.32
CA ARG A 368 6.08 -23.66 8.81
C ARG A 368 6.05 -23.73 10.32
N GLY A 369 7.13 -23.29 10.99
CA GLY A 369 7.22 -23.22 12.44
C GLY A 369 6.18 -22.27 13.04
N LEU A 370 6.02 -21.08 12.46
CA LEU A 370 5.01 -20.12 12.88
C LEU A 370 3.59 -20.68 12.77
N TYR A 371 3.25 -21.35 11.68
CA TYR A 371 1.97 -22.06 11.55
C TYR A 371 1.80 -23.19 12.58
N ALA A 372 2.86 -23.93 12.89
CA ALA A 372 2.80 -25.01 13.88
C ALA A 372 2.60 -24.50 15.30
N LEU A 373 3.06 -23.28 15.59
CA LEU A 373 2.91 -22.60 16.88
C LEU A 373 1.60 -21.81 16.98
N GLY A 374 0.76 -21.76 15.92
CA GLY A 374 -0.44 -20.93 15.90
C GLY A 374 -0.15 -19.42 15.95
N ARG A 375 1.00 -19.00 15.40
CA ARG A 375 1.41 -17.59 15.33
C ARG A 375 1.06 -16.93 13.99
N ASP A 376 0.23 -17.60 13.18
CA ASP A 376 -0.34 -17.04 11.97
C ASP A 376 -1.63 -16.27 12.30
N ALA A 377 -1.82 -15.14 11.63
CA ALA A 377 -2.94 -14.24 11.87
C ALA A 377 -3.55 -13.77 10.55
N ASP A 378 -4.80 -14.17 10.31
CA ASP A 378 -5.64 -13.64 9.24
C ASP A 378 -6.55 -12.53 9.83
N PRO A 379 -6.48 -11.28 9.34
CA PRO A 379 -7.36 -10.22 9.82
C PRO A 379 -8.85 -10.55 9.66
N LEU A 380 -9.21 -11.37 8.68
CA LEU A 380 -10.58 -11.73 8.39
C LEU A 380 -11.13 -12.86 9.32
N ASP A 381 -10.24 -13.61 9.96
CA ASP A 381 -10.61 -14.61 10.96
C ASP A 381 -10.67 -13.98 12.36
N TYR A 382 -11.87 -13.56 12.76
CA TYR A 382 -12.09 -12.90 14.04
C TYR A 382 -13.27 -13.52 14.79
N PRO A 383 -13.03 -14.19 15.94
CA PRO A 383 -14.07 -14.89 16.69
C PRO A 383 -15.22 -14.00 17.19
N ALA A 384 -15.01 -12.69 17.32
CA ALA A 384 -16.05 -11.75 17.73
C ALA A 384 -17.12 -11.49 16.64
N GLU A 385 -16.86 -11.89 15.39
CA GLU A 385 -17.87 -11.85 14.34
C GLU A 385 -19.01 -12.83 14.62
N LYS A 386 -20.23 -12.31 14.69
CA LYS A 386 -21.42 -13.11 15.08
C LYS A 386 -22.12 -13.74 13.88
N SER A 387 -22.06 -13.09 12.70
CA SER A 387 -22.70 -13.58 11.49
C SER A 387 -22.01 -14.85 10.96
N LEU A 388 -22.77 -15.91 10.71
CA LEU A 388 -22.26 -17.16 10.13
C LEU A 388 -21.63 -16.91 8.75
N ARG A 389 -22.26 -16.05 7.94
CA ARG A 389 -21.74 -15.65 6.62
C ARG A 389 -20.36 -15.00 6.76
N ARG A 390 -20.19 -14.14 7.76
CA ARG A 390 -18.95 -13.46 8.05
C ARG A 390 -17.84 -14.42 8.52
N ARG A 391 -18.21 -15.37 9.39
CA ARG A 391 -17.27 -16.39 9.88
C ARG A 391 -16.80 -17.36 8.79
N LEU A 392 -17.60 -17.56 7.74
CA LEU A 392 -17.22 -18.39 6.59
C LEU A 392 -16.46 -17.59 5.51
N TYR A 393 -16.50 -16.26 5.57
CA TYR A 393 -15.89 -15.40 4.55
C TYR A 393 -14.36 -15.62 4.38
N PRO A 394 -13.54 -15.82 5.44
CA PRO A 394 -12.12 -16.13 5.29
C PRO A 394 -11.86 -17.33 4.36
N LEU A 395 -12.68 -18.38 4.44
CA LEU A 395 -12.56 -19.56 3.58
C LEU A 395 -12.86 -19.22 2.12
N VAL A 396 -13.91 -18.42 1.87
CA VAL A 396 -14.26 -17.97 0.51
C VAL A 396 -13.16 -17.08 -0.05
N PHE A 397 -12.61 -16.17 0.77
CA PHE A 397 -11.52 -15.30 0.39
C PHE A 397 -10.26 -16.11 0.08
N ALA A 398 -9.87 -17.03 0.95
CA ALA A 398 -8.73 -17.91 0.76
C ALA A 398 -8.85 -18.75 -0.54
N PHE A 399 -10.04 -19.26 -0.86
CA PHE A 399 -10.28 -20.00 -2.11
C PHE A 399 -10.10 -19.10 -3.35
N ARG A 400 -10.62 -17.86 -3.32
CA ARG A 400 -10.40 -16.89 -4.39
C ARG A 400 -8.91 -16.58 -4.56
N GLN A 401 -8.20 -16.31 -3.47
CA GLN A 401 -6.76 -16.09 -3.49
C GLN A 401 -6.00 -17.29 -4.03
N TRP A 402 -6.38 -18.50 -3.62
CA TRP A 402 -5.77 -19.73 -4.12
C TRP A 402 -5.87 -19.84 -5.65
N LYS A 403 -7.07 -19.62 -6.21
CA LYS A 403 -7.29 -19.66 -7.66
C LYS A 403 -6.43 -18.61 -8.38
N THR A 404 -6.44 -17.37 -7.88
CA THR A 404 -5.71 -16.25 -8.49
C THR A 404 -4.19 -16.44 -8.43
N CYS A 405 -3.65 -16.74 -7.25
CA CYS A 405 -2.21 -16.93 -7.08
C CYS A 405 -1.69 -18.14 -7.86
N ARG A 406 -2.44 -19.26 -7.87
CA ARG A 406 -2.05 -20.45 -8.63
C ARG A 406 -1.96 -20.17 -10.13
N ALA A 407 -2.91 -19.43 -10.69
CA ALA A 407 -2.89 -19.06 -12.10
C ALA A 407 -1.69 -18.14 -12.42
N ALA A 408 -1.45 -17.13 -11.59
CA ALA A 408 -0.33 -16.21 -11.76
C ALA A 408 1.05 -16.89 -11.58
N MET A 409 1.18 -17.81 -10.63
CA MET A 409 2.40 -18.60 -10.44
C MET A 409 2.67 -19.53 -11.63
N ALA A 410 1.63 -20.13 -12.20
CA ALA A 410 1.77 -20.98 -13.39
C ALA A 410 2.24 -20.16 -14.60
N ASP A 411 1.65 -18.97 -14.81
CA ASP A 411 2.07 -18.05 -15.87
C ASP A 411 3.52 -17.57 -15.67
N LYS A 412 3.91 -17.20 -14.45
CA LYS A 412 5.27 -16.82 -14.11
C LYS A 412 6.28 -17.93 -14.41
N ARG A 413 5.99 -19.17 -13.97
CA ARG A 413 6.86 -20.35 -14.24
C ARG A 413 6.96 -20.65 -15.74
N ALA A 414 5.86 -20.50 -16.48
CA ALA A 414 5.87 -20.68 -17.93
C ALA A 414 6.77 -19.66 -18.63
N ARG A 415 6.72 -18.41 -18.21
CA ARG A 415 7.58 -17.33 -18.74
C ARG A 415 9.06 -17.54 -18.37
N GLU A 416 9.36 -17.93 -17.12
CA GLU A 416 10.71 -18.24 -16.67
C GLU A 416 11.29 -19.39 -17.50
N LYS A 417 10.54 -20.47 -17.67
CA LYS A 417 10.96 -21.62 -18.50
C LYS A 417 11.16 -21.23 -19.97
N ALA A 418 10.25 -20.44 -20.56
CA ALA A 418 10.41 -19.98 -21.93
C ALA A 418 11.66 -19.09 -22.12
N ALA A 419 12.02 -18.31 -21.11
CA ALA A 419 13.25 -17.51 -21.12
C ALA A 419 14.51 -18.41 -21.04
N GLU A 420 14.52 -19.40 -20.14
CA GLU A 420 15.61 -20.39 -20.04
C GLU A 420 15.79 -21.20 -21.32
N ASP A 421 14.68 -21.65 -21.94
CA ASP A 421 14.69 -22.39 -23.21
C ASP A 421 15.26 -21.54 -24.37
N LEU A 422 15.02 -20.23 -24.36
CA LEU A 422 15.56 -19.27 -25.35
C LEU A 422 17.06 -19.00 -25.15
N GLU A 423 17.49 -18.87 -23.88
CA GLU A 423 18.92 -18.72 -23.56
C GLU A 423 19.71 -19.98 -23.90
N GLY A 424 19.15 -21.17 -23.59
CA GLY A 424 19.76 -22.47 -23.91
C GLY A 424 19.83 -22.77 -25.41
N ALA A 425 18.97 -22.20 -26.22
CA ALA A 425 18.93 -22.40 -27.66
C ALA A 425 19.90 -21.51 -28.46
N GLY A 426 20.61 -20.54 -27.81
CA GLY A 426 21.57 -19.65 -28.48
C GLY A 426 20.97 -18.78 -29.58
N ALA A 427 19.67 -18.58 -29.60
CA ALA A 427 18.97 -17.86 -30.65
C ALA A 427 18.79 -16.39 -30.27
N ILE A 428 19.45 -15.50 -31.03
CA ILE A 428 19.12 -14.07 -31.10
C ILE A 428 17.76 -13.97 -31.79
N VAL A 429 16.70 -13.84 -31.01
CA VAL A 429 15.36 -13.62 -31.55
C VAL A 429 15.10 -12.12 -31.61
N ASP A 430 15.08 -11.59 -32.83
CA ASP A 430 14.55 -10.25 -33.14
C ASP A 430 13.08 -10.17 -32.74
N ARG A 431 12.77 -9.51 -31.60
CA ARG A 431 11.39 -9.36 -31.09
C ARG A 431 10.64 -8.28 -31.82
N ARG A 432 10.30 -8.50 -33.09
CA ARG A 432 9.18 -7.85 -33.76
C ARG A 432 7.98 -8.80 -33.82
N THR A 433 7.26 -8.96 -32.76
CA THR A 433 5.94 -9.59 -32.86
C THR A 433 4.94 -8.90 -31.94
N LYS A 434 3.94 -8.33 -32.60
CA LYS A 434 2.69 -7.85 -32.07
C LYS A 434 2.00 -8.96 -31.25
N GLY A 435 1.90 -8.81 -29.97
CA GLY A 435 1.02 -9.63 -29.13
C GLY A 435 -0.36 -9.01 -29.07
N THR A 436 -1.29 -9.43 -29.91
CA THR A 436 -2.72 -9.23 -29.71
C THR A 436 -3.17 -10.14 -28.58
N VAL A 437 -3.54 -9.56 -27.46
CA VAL A 437 -4.22 -10.28 -26.38
C VAL A 437 -5.71 -10.26 -26.69
N SER A 438 -6.22 -11.41 -27.11
CA SER A 438 -7.65 -11.69 -27.13
C SER A 438 -8.04 -12.11 -25.70
N GLY A 439 -8.69 -11.20 -24.97
CA GLY A 439 -9.26 -11.47 -23.66
C GLY A 439 -10.76 -11.61 -23.77
N LYS A 440 -11.31 -12.70 -23.28
CA LYS A 440 -12.72 -12.80 -22.91
C LYS A 440 -12.83 -12.91 -21.40
N ASP A 441 -13.44 -11.92 -20.86
CA ASP A 441 -14.41 -11.81 -19.77
C ASP A 441 -14.22 -12.62 -18.49
N ASP A 442 -13.97 -11.90 -17.38
CA ASP A 442 -14.81 -12.04 -16.19
C ASP A 442 -14.78 -10.70 -15.43
N GLU A 443 -15.86 -9.95 -15.54
CA GLU A 443 -16.10 -8.72 -14.80
C GLU A 443 -16.21 -9.02 -13.30
N CYS A 444 -15.19 -8.64 -12.53
CA CYS A 444 -15.36 -8.36 -11.11
C CYS A 444 -15.48 -6.84 -10.95
N VAL A 445 -16.73 -6.36 -10.93
CA VAL A 445 -17.07 -4.96 -10.65
C VAL A 445 -16.85 -4.73 -9.15
N ALA A 446 -15.63 -4.41 -8.75
CA ALA A 446 -15.37 -3.73 -7.47
C ALA A 446 -13.88 -3.46 -7.31
N CYS A 447 -13.43 -2.36 -7.74
CA CYS A 447 -12.22 -1.59 -7.44
C CYS A 447 -11.77 -0.83 -8.69
N VAL A 448 -12.67 -0.01 -9.21
CA VAL A 448 -12.27 1.01 -10.18
C VAL A 448 -11.63 2.13 -9.36
N SER A 449 -10.36 2.40 -9.63
CA SER A 449 -9.69 3.59 -9.13
C SER A 449 -10.55 4.83 -9.42
N PRO A 450 -10.65 5.79 -8.49
CA PRO A 450 -11.52 6.96 -8.61
C PRO A 450 -11.11 7.96 -9.68
N GLU A 451 -10.14 7.66 -10.52
CA GLU A 451 -9.42 8.61 -11.40
C GLU A 451 -10.04 8.82 -12.78
N LEU A 452 -11.15 8.16 -13.15
CA LEU A 452 -11.79 8.39 -14.45
C LEU A 452 -12.86 9.48 -14.41
N PRO A 453 -12.82 10.50 -15.28
CA PRO A 453 -13.91 11.44 -15.47
C PRO A 453 -15.22 10.75 -15.83
N LEU A 454 -16.35 11.31 -15.40
CA LEU A 454 -17.69 10.74 -15.60
C LEU A 454 -18.01 10.46 -17.08
N ALA A 455 -17.51 11.30 -17.99
CA ALA A 455 -17.69 11.16 -19.42
C ALA A 455 -17.08 9.85 -19.97
N ASP A 456 -15.91 9.46 -19.48
CA ASP A 456 -15.22 8.25 -19.96
C ASP A 456 -15.83 6.97 -19.40
N ARG A 457 -16.41 7.03 -18.20
CA ARG A 457 -17.17 5.92 -17.61
C ARG A 457 -18.48 5.66 -18.34
N LEU A 458 -19.13 6.71 -18.85
CA LEU A 458 -20.35 6.59 -19.65
C LEU A 458 -20.05 6.07 -21.05
N ALA A 459 -18.92 6.48 -21.66
CA ALA A 459 -18.48 5.98 -22.95
C ALA A 459 -18.07 4.49 -22.90
N ALA A 460 -17.41 4.05 -21.85
CA ALA A 460 -17.07 2.65 -21.63
C ALA A 460 -18.30 1.76 -21.43
N ARG A 461 -19.32 2.26 -20.71
CA ARG A 461 -20.61 1.54 -20.54
C ARG A 461 -21.45 1.48 -21.83
N ALA A 462 -21.41 2.51 -22.67
CA ALA A 462 -22.11 2.51 -23.94
C ALA A 462 -21.49 1.52 -24.97
N LYS A 463 -20.17 1.30 -24.91
CA LYS A 463 -19.47 0.30 -25.74
C LYS A 463 -19.64 -1.15 -25.27
N ALA A 464 -19.99 -1.37 -24.00
CA ALA A 464 -20.25 -2.71 -23.48
C ALA A 464 -21.72 -3.16 -23.66
N ALA A 465 -22.59 -2.25 -24.09
CA ALA A 465 -24.02 -2.50 -24.31
C ALA A 465 -24.41 -2.56 -25.81
N SER A 466 -23.46 -2.42 -26.71
CA SER A 466 -23.59 -2.67 -28.17
C SER A 466 -22.75 -3.89 -28.58
#